data_73ee46f6a35c4e1f674ab34fe0595cfd
#
_entry.id   73ee46f6a35c4e1f674ab34fe0595cfd
#
_cell.length_a   1.000
_cell.length_b   1.000
_cell.length_c   1.000
_cell.angle_alpha   90.00
_cell.angle_beta   90.00
_cell.angle_gamma   90.00
#
_symmetry.space_group_name_H-M   'P 1'
#
loop_
_entity.id
_entity.type
_entity.pdbx_description
1 polymer ?
#
loop_
_entity_poly.entity_id
_entity_poly.type
_entity_poly.pdbx_seq_one_letter_code
_entity_poly.pdbx_strand_id
1 'polypeptide(L)'
;MRKLSIAIDGPAGAGKSSVSKILASRLGYAYLDTGAMYRAVTYEALKKGLTDPAEITAMTKALDMEVKPGMDAMHVIVDGEDVTPFIRTPEVSGHVSEVSAIGGVRTAMVAIQRRQAEKGGIVLDGRDIGTTVLPKADVKIFLTASVHTRALRRFKELEAQHPELSLEDIEADVAKRDYMDSHREISPLKQAEDAILLDNGDLTLEGTAEAMIAICEKKFPRFSE
;
A
#
# COMPACT_ATOMS: atom_id res chain seq x y z
N MET A 1 3.42 24.16 -13.25
CA MET A 1 2.31 23.63 -12.42
C MET A 1 2.84 23.05 -11.13
N ARG A 2 2.15 23.24 -9.99
CA ARG A 2 2.50 22.57 -8.73
C ARG A 2 2.17 21.08 -8.85
N LYS A 3 3.13 20.21 -8.57
CA LYS A 3 2.92 18.77 -8.54
C LYS A 3 2.31 18.36 -7.21
N LEU A 4 1.19 17.63 -7.25
CA LEU A 4 0.47 17.22 -6.05
C LEU A 4 1.08 15.97 -5.39
N SER A 5 0.86 15.82 -4.10
CA SER A 5 1.01 14.57 -3.35
C SER A 5 -0.37 13.96 -3.09
N ILE A 6 -0.55 12.70 -3.48
CA ILE A 6 -1.83 11.99 -3.36
C ILE A 6 -1.64 10.78 -2.44
N ALA A 7 -2.43 10.74 -1.37
CA ALA A 7 -2.46 9.66 -0.41
C ALA A 7 -3.69 8.77 -0.62
N ILE A 8 -3.49 7.47 -0.80
CA ILE A 8 -4.58 6.50 -0.97
C ILE A 8 -4.46 5.45 0.14
N ASP A 9 -5.35 5.51 1.12
CA ASP A 9 -5.41 4.56 2.21
C ASP A 9 -6.62 3.63 2.07
N GLY A 10 -6.62 2.53 2.79
CA GLY A 10 -7.74 1.60 2.84
C GLY A 10 -7.32 0.16 3.15
N PRO A 11 -8.29 -0.72 3.40
CA PRO A 11 -8.06 -2.10 3.85
C PRO A 11 -7.40 -2.98 2.79
N ALA A 12 -7.01 -4.20 3.19
CA ALA A 12 -6.44 -5.19 2.28
C ALA A 12 -7.45 -5.59 1.18
N GLY A 13 -6.99 -5.82 -0.05
CA GLY A 13 -7.87 -6.25 -1.16
C GLY A 13 -8.79 -5.17 -1.74
N ALA A 14 -8.74 -3.91 -1.28
CA ALA A 14 -9.55 -2.81 -1.83
C ALA A 14 -9.17 -2.36 -3.26
N GLY A 15 -8.11 -2.94 -3.84
CA GLY A 15 -7.66 -2.59 -5.19
C GLY A 15 -6.77 -1.35 -5.27
N LYS A 16 -6.29 -0.83 -4.12
CA LYS A 16 -5.47 0.38 -4.05
C LYS A 16 -4.32 0.40 -5.05
N SER A 17 -3.45 -0.61 -5.01
CA SER A 17 -2.24 -0.62 -5.83
C SER A 17 -2.55 -0.63 -7.33
N SER A 18 -3.60 -1.34 -7.76
CA SER A 18 -4.01 -1.37 -9.17
C SER A 18 -4.52 0.00 -9.63
N VAL A 19 -5.42 0.62 -8.85
CA VAL A 19 -5.99 1.92 -9.22
C VAL A 19 -4.99 3.05 -9.07
N SER A 20 -4.09 2.98 -8.07
CA SER A 20 -3.04 3.99 -7.86
C SER A 20 -2.04 4.05 -9.02
N LYS A 21 -1.72 2.90 -9.63
CA LYS A 21 -0.90 2.84 -10.84
C LYS A 21 -1.56 3.55 -12.02
N ILE A 22 -2.86 3.27 -12.26
CA ILE A 22 -3.62 3.92 -13.33
C ILE A 22 -3.67 5.43 -13.09
N LEU A 23 -4.00 5.84 -11.86
CA LEU A 23 -4.06 7.26 -11.49
C LEU A 23 -2.70 7.93 -11.71
N ALA A 24 -1.61 7.37 -11.20
CA ALA A 24 -0.27 7.91 -11.36
C ALA A 24 0.13 8.04 -12.83
N SER A 25 -0.12 7.00 -13.63
CA SER A 25 0.14 6.99 -15.08
C SER A 25 -0.61 8.11 -15.81
N ARG A 26 -1.91 8.26 -15.54
CA ARG A 26 -2.74 9.30 -16.17
C ARG A 26 -2.32 10.72 -15.78
N LEU A 27 -1.81 10.90 -14.57
CA LEU A 27 -1.33 12.18 -14.07
C LEU A 27 0.13 12.48 -14.43
N GLY A 28 0.86 11.51 -15.00
CA GLY A 28 2.30 11.62 -15.20
C GLY A 28 3.08 11.72 -13.88
N TYR A 29 2.61 11.06 -12.83
CA TYR A 29 3.18 11.06 -11.49
C TYR A 29 3.94 9.77 -11.20
N ALA A 30 4.87 9.85 -10.25
CA ALA A 30 5.48 8.66 -9.67
C ALA A 30 4.46 7.88 -8.83
N TYR A 31 4.64 6.57 -8.75
CA TYR A 31 3.84 5.68 -7.91
C TYR A 31 4.71 4.99 -6.87
N LEU A 32 4.25 4.95 -5.61
CA LEU A 32 4.90 4.28 -4.50
C LEU A 32 3.94 3.34 -3.76
N ASP A 33 4.15 2.03 -3.92
CA ASP A 33 3.48 0.97 -3.13
C ASP A 33 4.21 0.81 -1.79
N THR A 34 3.68 1.44 -0.73
CA THR A 34 4.33 1.32 0.59
C THR A 34 4.19 -0.10 1.16
N GLY A 35 3.14 -0.82 0.79
CA GLY A 35 2.97 -2.22 1.16
C GLY A 35 4.07 -3.10 0.60
N ALA A 36 4.57 -2.84 -0.61
CA ALA A 36 5.70 -3.56 -1.19
C ALA A 36 6.99 -3.32 -0.37
N MET A 37 7.20 -2.11 0.15
CA MET A 37 8.36 -1.80 1.00
C MET A 37 8.31 -2.60 2.32
N TYR A 38 7.16 -2.64 3.00
CA TYR A 38 7.00 -3.46 4.21
C TYR A 38 7.15 -4.96 3.92
N ARG A 39 6.68 -5.43 2.77
CA ARG A 39 6.88 -6.82 2.33
C ARG A 39 8.36 -7.14 2.07
N ALA A 40 9.13 -6.20 1.55
CA ALA A 40 10.57 -6.37 1.37
C ALA A 40 11.29 -6.52 2.71
N VAL A 41 10.95 -5.71 3.71
CA VAL A 41 11.46 -5.89 5.09
C VAL A 41 11.06 -7.25 5.65
N THR A 42 9.80 -7.67 5.43
CA THR A 42 9.30 -8.97 5.89
C THR A 42 10.07 -10.11 5.23
N TYR A 43 10.28 -10.04 3.92
CA TYR A 43 11.08 -11.03 3.17
C TYR A 43 12.49 -11.16 3.71
N GLU A 44 13.18 -10.04 3.97
CA GLU A 44 14.52 -10.05 4.53
C GLU A 44 14.56 -10.60 5.97
N ALA A 45 13.55 -10.32 6.78
CA ALA A 45 13.43 -10.88 8.13
C ALA A 45 13.26 -12.41 8.07
N LEU A 46 12.37 -12.90 7.21
CA LEU A 46 12.15 -14.34 7.01
C LEU A 46 13.40 -15.03 6.46
N LYS A 47 14.04 -14.45 5.44
CA LYS A 47 15.29 -14.97 4.84
C LYS A 47 16.41 -15.12 5.87
N LYS A 48 16.45 -14.24 6.88
CA LYS A 48 17.44 -14.24 7.98
C LYS A 48 16.96 -15.01 9.22
N GLY A 49 15.73 -15.54 9.22
CA GLY A 49 15.13 -16.24 10.37
C GLY A 49 14.91 -15.36 11.59
N LEU A 50 14.74 -14.04 11.40
CA LEU A 50 14.54 -13.08 12.49
C LEU A 50 13.09 -13.07 12.94
N THR A 51 12.86 -13.16 14.25
CA THR A 51 11.54 -13.06 14.88
C THR A 51 11.47 -11.98 15.96
N ASP A 52 12.61 -11.60 16.51
CA ASP A 52 12.69 -10.56 17.54
C ASP A 52 12.49 -9.17 16.95
N PRO A 53 11.55 -8.34 17.49
CA PRO A 53 11.27 -7.01 16.96
C PRO A 53 12.46 -6.04 16.99
N ALA A 54 13.39 -6.19 17.95
CA ALA A 54 14.55 -5.32 18.03
C ALA A 54 15.59 -5.70 16.95
N GLU A 55 15.77 -6.99 16.68
CA GLU A 55 16.63 -7.47 15.60
C GLU A 55 16.08 -7.09 14.22
N ILE A 56 14.75 -7.25 13.99
CA ILE A 56 14.09 -6.81 12.75
C ILE A 56 14.24 -5.29 12.57
N THR A 57 14.10 -4.53 13.64
CA THR A 57 14.32 -3.07 13.60
C THR A 57 15.76 -2.71 13.23
N ALA A 58 16.75 -3.37 13.84
CA ALA A 58 18.16 -3.14 13.56
C ALA A 58 18.49 -3.49 12.10
N MET A 59 18.04 -4.65 11.63
CA MET A 59 18.14 -5.03 10.22
C MET A 59 17.53 -3.99 9.30
N THR A 60 16.28 -3.57 9.55
CA THR A 60 15.57 -2.61 8.71
C THR A 60 16.32 -1.29 8.57
N LYS A 61 16.93 -0.80 9.65
CA LYS A 61 17.72 0.43 9.62
C LYS A 61 19.03 0.31 8.82
N ALA A 62 19.55 -0.91 8.71
CA ALA A 62 20.78 -1.19 7.98
C ALA A 62 20.56 -1.48 6.49
N LEU A 63 19.30 -1.78 6.07
CA LEU A 63 19.00 -2.07 4.67
C LEU A 63 19.22 -0.83 3.78
N ASP A 64 19.95 -1.01 2.69
CA ASP A 64 19.93 -0.06 1.57
C ASP A 64 18.73 -0.38 0.67
N MET A 65 17.64 0.33 0.89
CA MET A 65 16.39 0.14 0.16
C MET A 65 16.18 1.23 -0.88
N GLU A 66 16.21 0.84 -2.15
CA GLU A 66 15.83 1.68 -3.27
C GLU A 66 14.46 1.25 -3.83
N VAL A 67 13.68 2.25 -4.24
CA VAL A 67 12.42 2.02 -4.95
C VAL A 67 12.54 2.64 -6.33
N LYS A 68 12.42 1.82 -7.37
CA LYS A 68 12.55 2.26 -8.77
C LYS A 68 11.22 2.12 -9.50
N PRO A 69 10.78 3.17 -10.23
CA PRO A 69 9.66 3.04 -11.15
C PRO A 69 9.98 1.98 -12.21
N GLY A 70 9.05 1.08 -12.50
CA GLY A 70 9.13 0.13 -13.61
C GLY A 70 7.99 0.35 -14.60
N MET A 71 8.10 -0.18 -15.83
CA MET A 71 7.05 -0.04 -16.85
C MET A 71 5.73 -0.70 -16.41
N ASP A 72 5.81 -1.87 -15.78
CA ASP A 72 4.64 -2.64 -15.35
C ASP A 72 4.45 -2.66 -13.83
N ALA A 73 5.51 -2.41 -13.07
CA ALA A 73 5.49 -2.42 -11.61
C ALA A 73 6.63 -1.57 -11.04
N MET A 74 6.45 -1.16 -9.78
CA MET A 74 7.53 -0.62 -8.98
C MET A 74 8.48 -1.74 -8.58
N HIS A 75 9.77 -1.54 -8.75
CA HIS A 75 10.81 -2.46 -8.27
C HIS A 75 11.31 -2.04 -6.90
N VAL A 76 11.45 -2.99 -6.01
CA VAL A 76 12.08 -2.82 -4.70
C VAL A 76 13.42 -3.51 -4.71
N ILE A 77 14.48 -2.72 -4.60
CA ILE A 77 15.87 -3.18 -4.54
C ILE A 77 16.31 -3.10 -3.09
N VAL A 78 16.86 -4.17 -2.57
CA VAL A 78 17.40 -4.24 -1.20
C VAL A 78 18.86 -4.72 -1.28
N ASP A 79 19.77 -3.93 -0.75
CA ASP A 79 21.22 -4.23 -0.77
C ASP A 79 21.73 -4.59 -2.19
N GLY A 80 21.16 -3.93 -3.22
CA GLY A 80 21.49 -4.15 -4.63
C GLY A 80 20.75 -5.31 -5.33
N GLU A 81 19.96 -6.12 -4.61
CA GLU A 81 19.16 -7.22 -5.16
C GLU A 81 17.70 -6.78 -5.42
N ASP A 82 17.15 -7.09 -6.60
CA ASP A 82 15.71 -6.90 -6.87
C ASP A 82 14.90 -7.99 -6.18
N VAL A 83 14.25 -7.62 -5.07
CA VAL A 83 13.42 -8.53 -4.27
C VAL A 83 11.96 -8.57 -4.70
N THR A 84 11.57 -7.77 -5.70
CA THR A 84 10.17 -7.66 -6.19
C THR A 84 9.51 -9.01 -6.49
N PRO A 85 10.18 -10.00 -7.11
CA PRO A 85 9.57 -11.30 -7.39
C PRO A 85 9.22 -12.11 -6.13
N PHE A 86 9.90 -11.85 -5.00
CA PHE A 86 9.83 -12.67 -3.80
C PHE A 86 8.88 -12.11 -2.72
N ILE A 87 8.51 -10.84 -2.80
CA ILE A 87 7.77 -10.14 -1.74
C ILE A 87 6.25 -10.36 -1.74
N ARG A 88 5.72 -11.13 -2.70
CA ARG A 88 4.26 -11.38 -2.81
C ARG A 88 3.87 -12.84 -2.59
N THR A 89 4.77 -13.64 -2.04
CA THR A 89 4.50 -15.03 -1.67
C THR A 89 3.46 -15.11 -0.53
N PRO A 90 2.76 -16.26 -0.38
CA PRO A 90 1.86 -16.50 0.76
C PRO A 90 2.56 -16.31 2.10
N GLU A 91 3.80 -16.80 2.24
CA GLU A 91 4.60 -16.67 3.45
C GLU A 91 4.84 -15.21 3.84
N VAL A 92 5.36 -14.39 2.93
CA VAL A 92 5.55 -12.94 3.18
C VAL A 92 4.21 -12.26 3.47
N SER A 93 3.15 -12.65 2.75
CA SER A 93 1.81 -12.08 2.96
C SER A 93 1.22 -12.41 4.32
N GLY A 94 1.52 -13.59 4.88
CA GLY A 94 1.10 -14.02 6.20
C GLY A 94 1.75 -13.23 7.35
N HIS A 95 3.00 -12.78 7.17
CA HIS A 95 3.80 -12.14 8.24
C HIS A 95 3.86 -10.60 8.14
N VAL A 96 3.49 -10.02 6.99
CA VAL A 96 3.68 -8.58 6.75
C VAL A 96 2.94 -7.68 7.73
N SER A 97 1.76 -8.09 8.24
CA SER A 97 1.01 -7.29 9.21
C SER A 97 1.74 -7.21 10.54
N GLU A 98 2.34 -8.30 11.00
CA GLU A 98 3.14 -8.37 12.23
C GLU A 98 4.40 -7.50 12.11
N VAL A 99 5.18 -7.68 11.06
CA VAL A 99 6.42 -6.91 10.82
C VAL A 99 6.11 -5.42 10.64
N SER A 100 5.03 -5.07 9.92
CA SER A 100 4.63 -3.67 9.73
C SER A 100 4.09 -3.00 10.99
N ALA A 101 3.74 -3.74 12.04
CA ALA A 101 3.33 -3.21 13.33
C ALA A 101 4.54 -2.80 14.22
N ILE A 102 5.76 -3.28 13.92
CA ILE A 102 6.97 -2.97 14.69
C ILE A 102 7.32 -1.48 14.54
N GLY A 103 7.32 -0.75 15.65
CA GLY A 103 7.52 0.72 15.66
C GLY A 103 8.83 1.18 15.02
N GLY A 104 9.93 0.44 15.24
CA GLY A 104 11.23 0.76 14.65
C GLY A 104 11.26 0.56 13.12
N VAL A 105 10.59 -0.48 12.62
CA VAL A 105 10.41 -0.72 11.18
C VAL A 105 9.60 0.43 10.57
N ARG A 106 8.49 0.82 11.21
CA ARG A 106 7.66 1.93 10.73
C ARG A 106 8.44 3.23 10.64
N THR A 107 9.21 3.56 11.68
CA THR A 107 10.01 4.79 11.70
C THR A 107 10.97 4.85 10.51
N ALA A 108 11.66 3.75 10.20
CA ALA A 108 12.57 3.67 9.06
C ALA A 108 11.83 3.80 7.73
N MET A 109 10.73 3.06 7.55
CA MET A 109 9.95 3.08 6.29
C MET A 109 9.31 4.45 6.04
N VAL A 110 8.71 5.08 7.06
CA VAL A 110 8.10 6.42 6.93
C VAL A 110 9.14 7.46 6.51
N ALA A 111 10.37 7.38 7.03
CA ALA A 111 11.44 8.29 6.63
C ALA A 111 11.78 8.16 5.13
N ILE A 112 11.86 6.93 4.61
CA ILE A 112 12.11 6.68 3.18
C ILE A 112 10.93 7.18 2.34
N GLN A 113 9.70 6.86 2.72
CA GLN A 113 8.49 7.26 2.01
C GLN A 113 8.34 8.78 1.91
N ARG A 114 8.58 9.51 3.01
CA ARG A 114 8.55 10.97 3.03
C ARG A 114 9.59 11.58 2.09
N ARG A 115 10.82 11.05 2.11
CA ARG A 115 11.90 11.51 1.22
C ARG A 115 11.54 11.33 -0.26
N GLN A 116 10.88 10.22 -0.62
CA GLN A 116 10.39 10.00 -1.98
C GLN A 116 9.29 11.00 -2.39
N ALA A 117 8.50 11.47 -1.42
CA ALA A 117 7.38 12.38 -1.66
C ALA A 117 7.75 13.88 -1.65
N GLU A 118 8.98 14.26 -1.25
CA GLU A 118 9.40 15.67 -1.06
C GLU A 118 9.16 16.56 -2.29
N LYS A 119 9.35 16.01 -3.48
CA LYS A 119 9.24 16.78 -4.73
C LYS A 119 7.80 16.89 -5.25
N GLY A 120 6.83 16.25 -4.62
CA GLY A 120 5.47 16.10 -5.14
C GLY A 120 5.42 15.33 -6.47
N GLY A 121 4.25 15.33 -7.13
CA GLY A 121 4.04 14.54 -8.34
C GLY A 121 4.11 13.04 -8.05
N ILE A 122 3.46 12.63 -6.96
CA ILE A 122 3.53 11.26 -6.49
C ILE A 122 2.19 10.78 -5.92
N VAL A 123 1.87 9.53 -6.20
CA VAL A 123 0.76 8.78 -5.60
C VAL A 123 1.34 7.71 -4.68
N LEU A 124 0.97 7.75 -3.41
CA LEU A 124 1.31 6.72 -2.42
C LEU A 124 0.06 5.94 -2.04
N ASP A 125 0.15 4.63 -2.01
CA ASP A 125 -0.89 3.80 -1.41
C ASP A 125 -0.38 3.03 -0.18
N GLY A 126 -1.29 2.87 0.81
CA GLY A 126 -0.96 2.21 2.07
C GLY A 126 -2.14 2.02 3.01
N ARG A 127 -1.88 2.27 4.31
CA ARG A 127 -2.86 2.16 5.41
C ARG A 127 -2.96 3.43 6.25
N ASP A 128 -1.92 4.21 6.25
CA ASP A 128 -1.72 5.38 7.12
C ASP A 128 -0.97 6.50 6.40
N ILE A 129 -1.10 6.56 5.08
CA ILE A 129 -0.43 7.58 4.27
C ILE A 129 -0.96 8.96 4.64
N GLY A 130 -2.28 9.14 4.62
CA GLY A 130 -2.94 10.41 4.91
C GLY A 130 -2.93 10.79 6.39
N THR A 131 -2.69 9.86 7.31
CA THR A 131 -2.67 10.11 8.75
C THR A 131 -1.25 10.27 9.31
N THR A 132 -0.29 9.50 8.78
CA THR A 132 1.07 9.41 9.34
C THR A 132 2.15 9.82 8.36
N VAL A 133 2.17 9.26 7.16
CA VAL A 133 3.27 9.48 6.21
C VAL A 133 3.22 10.88 5.64
N LEU A 134 2.09 11.25 5.04
CA LEU A 134 1.83 12.53 4.40
C LEU A 134 0.57 13.20 5.00
N PRO A 135 0.60 13.62 6.27
CA PRO A 135 -0.58 14.23 6.92
C PRO A 135 -1.01 15.54 6.27
N LYS A 136 -0.17 16.12 5.42
CA LYS A 136 -0.45 17.33 4.62
C LYS A 136 -0.54 17.04 3.12
N ALA A 137 -0.85 15.79 2.73
CA ALA A 137 -1.07 15.45 1.33
C ALA A 137 -2.16 16.34 0.71
N ASP A 138 -1.97 16.73 -0.54
CA ASP A 138 -2.89 17.62 -1.26
C ASP A 138 -4.25 16.94 -1.47
N VAL A 139 -4.25 15.66 -1.78
CA VAL A 139 -5.44 14.82 -1.92
C VAL A 139 -5.29 13.59 -1.05
N LYS A 140 -6.34 13.29 -0.26
CA LYS A 140 -6.42 12.07 0.53
C LYS A 140 -7.69 11.33 0.16
N ILE A 141 -7.56 10.05 -0.19
CA ILE A 141 -8.65 9.16 -0.54
C ILE A 141 -8.57 7.93 0.38
N PHE A 142 -9.69 7.58 0.99
CA PHE A 142 -9.83 6.32 1.70
C PHE A 142 -10.67 5.38 0.83
N LEU A 143 -10.00 4.43 0.18
CA LEU A 143 -10.62 3.47 -0.73
C LEU A 143 -11.09 2.24 0.04
N THR A 144 -12.37 1.88 -0.12
CA THR A 144 -12.96 0.73 0.57
C THR A 144 -13.88 -0.09 -0.33
N ALA A 145 -14.18 -1.29 0.11
CA ALA A 145 -15.24 -2.18 -0.35
C ALA A 145 -15.57 -3.17 0.78
N SER A 146 -16.70 -3.87 0.71
CA SER A 146 -17.06 -4.89 1.69
C SER A 146 -15.99 -5.98 1.79
N VAL A 147 -15.89 -6.65 2.95
CA VAL A 147 -14.97 -7.79 3.15
C VAL A 147 -15.22 -8.84 2.07
N HIS A 148 -16.49 -9.18 1.83
CA HIS A 148 -16.90 -10.14 0.79
C HIS A 148 -16.40 -9.76 -0.61
N THR A 149 -16.62 -8.50 -1.03
CA THR A 149 -16.17 -8.02 -2.35
C THR A 149 -14.65 -8.12 -2.50
N ARG A 150 -13.90 -7.77 -1.45
CA ARG A 150 -12.43 -7.82 -1.45
C ARG A 150 -11.90 -9.25 -1.45
N ALA A 151 -12.54 -10.13 -0.70
CA ALA A 151 -12.23 -11.56 -0.68
C ALA A 151 -12.53 -12.22 -2.02
N LEU A 152 -13.67 -11.90 -2.63
CA LEU A 152 -14.03 -12.41 -3.97
C LEU A 152 -13.03 -11.98 -5.06
N ARG A 153 -12.56 -10.73 -5.01
CA ARG A 153 -11.48 -10.25 -5.90
C ARG A 153 -10.20 -11.07 -5.69
N ARG A 154 -9.82 -11.28 -4.44
CA ARG A 154 -8.62 -12.04 -4.08
C ARG A 154 -8.74 -13.52 -4.42
N PHE A 155 -9.93 -14.12 -4.25
CA PHE A 155 -10.21 -15.51 -4.64
C PHE A 155 -9.96 -15.69 -6.13
N LYS A 156 -10.53 -14.83 -6.99
CA LYS A 156 -10.32 -14.88 -8.45
C LYS A 156 -8.87 -14.73 -8.89
N GLU A 157 -8.05 -14.04 -8.10
CA GLU A 157 -6.60 -13.91 -8.37
C GLU A 157 -5.84 -15.19 -8.03
N LEU A 158 -6.31 -15.95 -7.04
CA LEU A 158 -5.59 -17.09 -6.46
C LEU A 158 -6.12 -18.46 -6.93
N GLU A 159 -7.39 -18.57 -7.32
CA GLU A 159 -8.08 -19.85 -7.58
C GLU A 159 -7.33 -20.78 -8.56
N ALA A 160 -6.66 -20.19 -9.56
CA ALA A 160 -5.89 -20.98 -10.54
C ALA A 160 -4.57 -21.55 -9.98
N GLN A 161 -3.98 -20.90 -8.97
CA GLN A 161 -2.68 -21.28 -8.38
C GLN A 161 -2.86 -22.02 -7.05
N HIS A 162 -3.98 -21.81 -6.38
CA HIS A 162 -4.31 -22.32 -5.06
C HIS A 162 -5.73 -22.88 -5.00
N PRO A 163 -6.02 -23.97 -5.74
CA PRO A 163 -7.37 -24.56 -5.80
C PRO A 163 -7.87 -25.13 -4.47
N GLU A 164 -6.96 -25.28 -3.49
CA GLU A 164 -7.28 -25.71 -2.13
C GLU A 164 -7.95 -24.64 -1.25
N LEU A 165 -7.83 -23.35 -1.63
CA LEU A 165 -8.38 -22.24 -0.84
C LEU A 165 -9.85 -22.02 -1.16
N SER A 166 -10.69 -21.95 -0.12
CA SER A 166 -12.09 -21.55 -0.25
C SER A 166 -12.26 -20.02 -0.18
N LEU A 167 -13.41 -19.52 -0.63
CA LEU A 167 -13.73 -18.10 -0.48
C LEU A 167 -13.85 -17.73 1.02
N GLU A 168 -14.39 -18.62 1.84
CA GLU A 168 -14.52 -18.46 3.29
C GLU A 168 -13.15 -18.31 3.98
N ASP A 169 -12.14 -19.08 3.55
CA ASP A 169 -10.78 -18.97 4.10
C ASP A 169 -10.19 -17.59 3.77
N ILE A 170 -10.42 -17.12 2.55
CA ILE A 170 -9.93 -15.81 2.11
C ILE A 170 -10.68 -14.67 2.80
N GLU A 171 -11.98 -14.80 3.03
CA GLU A 171 -12.74 -13.82 3.83
C GLU A 171 -12.22 -13.72 5.25
N ALA A 172 -11.96 -14.86 5.87
CA ALA A 172 -11.39 -14.91 7.22
C ALA A 172 -9.99 -14.24 7.26
N ASP A 173 -9.12 -14.52 6.27
CA ASP A 173 -7.80 -13.88 6.19
C ASP A 173 -7.92 -12.36 5.97
N VAL A 174 -8.78 -11.91 5.07
CA VAL A 174 -9.01 -10.48 4.81
C VAL A 174 -9.53 -9.79 6.08
N ALA A 175 -10.50 -10.38 6.77
CA ALA A 175 -11.05 -9.84 8.03
C ALA A 175 -10.00 -9.80 9.14
N LYS A 176 -9.19 -10.84 9.28
CA LYS A 176 -8.08 -10.90 10.24
C LYS A 176 -7.07 -9.80 10.01
N ARG A 177 -6.67 -9.58 8.75
CA ARG A 177 -5.71 -8.53 8.38
C ARG A 177 -6.26 -7.14 8.63
N ASP A 178 -7.53 -6.88 8.31
CA ASP A 178 -8.17 -5.61 8.59
C ASP A 178 -8.22 -5.33 10.10
N TYR A 179 -8.50 -6.37 10.89
CA TYR A 179 -8.46 -6.28 12.35
C TYR A 179 -7.06 -5.91 12.84
N MET A 180 -6.02 -6.62 12.38
CA MET A 180 -4.63 -6.34 12.77
C MET A 180 -4.19 -4.93 12.35
N ASP A 181 -4.48 -4.53 11.11
CA ASP A 181 -4.10 -3.21 10.59
C ASP A 181 -4.81 -2.07 11.32
N SER A 182 -6.09 -2.26 11.73
CA SER A 182 -6.89 -1.21 12.40
C SER A 182 -6.67 -1.15 13.92
N HIS A 183 -6.17 -2.23 14.54
CA HIS A 183 -5.97 -2.31 15.99
C HIS A 183 -4.48 -2.26 16.40
N ARG A 184 -3.56 -2.11 15.47
CA ARG A 184 -2.15 -1.93 15.82
C ARG A 184 -1.96 -0.63 16.60
N GLU A 185 -1.08 -0.67 17.60
CA GLU A 185 -0.83 0.45 18.51
C GLU A 185 -0.29 1.70 17.78
N ILE A 186 0.61 1.47 16.81
CA ILE A 186 1.29 2.56 16.08
C ILE A 186 0.69 2.71 14.70
N SER A 187 0.17 3.90 14.37
CA SER A 187 -0.37 4.28 13.06
C SER A 187 -1.42 3.29 12.53
N PRO A 188 -2.52 3.04 13.25
CA PRO A 188 -3.56 2.11 12.79
C PRO A 188 -4.15 2.54 11.45
N LEU A 189 -4.70 1.57 10.71
CA LEU A 189 -5.54 1.84 9.55
C LEU A 189 -6.75 2.66 9.98
N LYS A 190 -6.77 3.93 9.60
CA LYS A 190 -7.83 4.87 9.94
C LYS A 190 -7.99 5.88 8.82
N GLN A 191 -9.23 6.20 8.46
CA GLN A 191 -9.51 7.29 7.54
C GLN A 191 -9.04 8.62 8.16
N ALA A 192 -8.25 9.40 7.43
CA ALA A 192 -7.92 10.75 7.84
C ALA A 192 -9.17 11.64 7.79
N GLU A 193 -9.28 12.62 8.68
CA GLU A 193 -10.48 13.48 8.79
C GLU A 193 -10.82 14.24 7.50
N ASP A 194 -9.79 14.61 6.75
CA ASP A 194 -9.88 15.31 5.47
C ASP A 194 -9.84 14.38 4.24
N ALA A 195 -9.85 13.05 4.47
CA ALA A 195 -9.87 12.08 3.38
C ALA A 195 -11.28 11.86 2.84
N ILE A 196 -11.37 11.81 1.52
CA ILE A 196 -12.61 11.46 0.82
C ILE A 196 -12.77 9.95 0.84
N LEU A 197 -13.90 9.48 1.39
CA LEU A 197 -14.26 8.06 1.34
C LEU A 197 -14.74 7.72 -0.09
N LEU A 198 -14.13 6.70 -0.68
CA LEU A 198 -14.54 6.14 -1.97
C LEU A 198 -14.81 4.64 -1.78
N ASP A 199 -16.08 4.27 -1.81
CA ASP A 199 -16.49 2.86 -1.91
C ASP A 199 -16.45 2.45 -3.38
N ASN A 200 -15.64 1.43 -3.68
CA ASN A 200 -15.50 0.89 -5.03
C ASN A 200 -16.09 -0.52 -5.17
N GLY A 201 -17.00 -0.89 -4.27
CA GLY A 201 -17.64 -2.21 -4.28
C GLY A 201 -18.25 -2.57 -5.63
N ASP A 202 -18.99 -1.63 -6.19
CA ASP A 202 -19.73 -1.78 -7.46
C ASP A 202 -18.99 -1.16 -8.66
N LEU A 203 -17.79 -0.63 -8.47
CA LEU A 203 -17.03 0.01 -9.54
C LEU A 203 -16.05 -0.97 -10.21
N THR A 204 -15.88 -0.81 -11.51
CA THR A 204 -14.75 -1.40 -12.22
C THR A 204 -13.45 -0.72 -11.80
N LEU A 205 -12.32 -1.33 -12.12
CA LEU A 205 -11.00 -0.73 -11.87
C LEU A 205 -10.88 0.63 -12.57
N GLU A 206 -11.32 0.71 -13.82
CA GLU A 206 -11.31 1.94 -14.61
C GLU A 206 -12.27 3.00 -14.03
N GLY A 207 -13.51 2.62 -13.69
CA GLY A 207 -14.46 3.52 -13.04
C GLY A 207 -13.96 4.06 -11.70
N THR A 208 -13.21 3.24 -10.94
CA THR A 208 -12.57 3.68 -9.70
C THR A 208 -11.48 4.74 -10.00
N ALA A 209 -10.66 4.51 -11.03
CA ALA A 209 -9.63 5.46 -11.43
C ALA A 209 -10.24 6.80 -11.90
N GLU A 210 -11.32 6.76 -12.68
CA GLU A 210 -12.05 7.96 -13.11
C GLU A 210 -12.63 8.73 -11.93
N ALA A 211 -13.23 8.04 -10.96
CA ALA A 211 -13.73 8.67 -9.74
C ALA A 211 -12.60 9.35 -8.95
N MET A 212 -11.42 8.73 -8.86
CA MET A 212 -10.27 9.34 -8.19
C MET A 212 -9.73 10.57 -8.95
N ILE A 213 -9.71 10.53 -10.28
CA ILE A 213 -9.33 11.69 -11.11
C ILE A 213 -10.29 12.85 -10.86
N ALA A 214 -11.60 12.58 -10.89
CA ALA A 214 -12.62 13.59 -10.62
C ALA A 214 -12.49 14.22 -9.21
N ILE A 215 -12.09 13.42 -8.20
CA ILE A 215 -11.77 13.94 -6.86
C ILE A 215 -10.56 14.88 -6.92
N CYS A 216 -9.52 14.53 -7.65
CA CYS A 216 -8.33 15.37 -7.79
C CYS A 216 -8.67 16.69 -8.50
N GLU A 217 -9.42 16.64 -9.59
CA GLU A 217 -9.85 17.81 -10.38
C GLU A 217 -10.75 18.75 -9.57
N LYS A 218 -11.71 18.20 -8.83
CA LYS A 218 -12.58 18.99 -7.95
C LYS A 218 -11.79 19.72 -6.87
N LYS A 219 -10.76 19.10 -6.31
CA LYS A 219 -9.94 19.70 -5.25
C LYS A 219 -8.91 20.69 -5.81
N PHE A 220 -8.46 20.46 -7.05
CA PHE A 220 -7.50 21.30 -7.76
C PHE A 220 -7.92 21.52 -9.23
N PRO A 221 -8.83 22.47 -9.52
CA PRO A 221 -9.40 22.67 -10.86
C PRO A 221 -8.42 22.98 -11.98
N ARG A 222 -7.18 23.35 -11.68
CA ARG A 222 -6.12 23.62 -12.68
C ARG A 222 -5.35 22.38 -13.13
N PHE A 223 -5.87 21.21 -12.85
CA PHE A 223 -5.27 19.93 -13.21
C PHE A 223 -5.52 19.53 -14.67
N SER A 224 -6.59 20.10 -15.28
CA SER A 224 -7.10 19.77 -16.62
C SER A 224 -6.58 20.72 -17.73
N GLU A 225 -5.70 21.66 -17.40
CA GLU A 225 -5.02 22.56 -18.32
C GLU A 225 -3.50 22.17 -18.38
#